data_1a77d770841f3ef3fec9234332639076
#
_entry.id   1a77d770841f3ef3fec9234332639076
#
_cell.length_a   1.000
_cell.length_b   1.000
_cell.length_c   1.000
_cell.angle_alpha   90.00
_cell.angle_beta   90.00
_cell.angle_gamma   90.00
#
_symmetry.space_group_name_H-M   'P 1'
#
loop_
_entity.id
_entity.type
_entity.pdbx_description
1 polymer ?
#
loop_
_entity_poly.entity_id
_entity_poly.type
_entity_poly.pdbx_seq_one_letter_code
_entity_poly.pdbx_strand_id
1 'polypeptide(L)'
;MEKKTNAFAYILYYCLILSVLVASSYGISTAATVMAQITPVEGRHCIIIDAGHGGVDGGTTSCTGILESYVNLQISLQLNDLLHLLGYETKMIRTTDVSVYTEGESIAAKKISDLKNRVNTANETENALLISIHQNYFEDGRYSGAQVFYNRMGEQLSKELQKEFVSTLNSSGTRQAKVASGIYLIEKVNCPAALIECGFLSKPLTL
;
A
#
# COMPACT_ATOMS: atom_id res chain seq x y z
N MET A 1 17.44 -39.80 -54.96
CA MET A 1 17.73 -39.78 -53.49
C MET A 1 16.50 -39.27 -52.77
N GLU A 2 15.65 -40.14 -52.27
CA GLU A 2 14.49 -39.78 -51.44
C GLU A 2 14.96 -39.35 -50.08
N LYS A 3 14.62 -38.12 -49.66
CA LYS A 3 14.81 -37.66 -48.30
C LYS A 3 13.91 -38.49 -47.37
N LYS A 4 14.47 -39.47 -46.69
CA LYS A 4 13.78 -40.08 -45.54
C LYS A 4 13.46 -38.95 -44.54
N THR A 5 12.25 -38.49 -44.56
CA THR A 5 11.72 -37.55 -43.57
C THR A 5 11.88 -38.21 -42.18
N ASN A 6 12.58 -37.56 -41.28
CA ASN A 6 12.88 -38.06 -39.96
C ASN A 6 11.59 -38.08 -39.13
N ALA A 7 10.74 -39.10 -39.32
CA ALA A 7 9.49 -39.30 -38.57
C ALA A 7 9.71 -39.20 -37.08
N PHE A 8 10.88 -39.63 -36.60
CA PHE A 8 11.30 -39.53 -35.21
C PHE A 8 11.43 -38.06 -34.74
N ALA A 9 11.98 -37.18 -35.60
CA ALA A 9 12.11 -35.76 -35.25
C ALA A 9 10.73 -35.08 -35.17
N TYR A 10 9.79 -35.45 -36.01
CA TYR A 10 8.41 -34.93 -35.92
C TYR A 10 7.70 -35.43 -34.67
N ILE A 11 7.85 -36.69 -34.30
CA ILE A 11 7.28 -37.25 -33.06
C ILE A 11 7.82 -36.51 -31.84
N LEU A 12 9.15 -36.29 -31.76
CA LEU A 12 9.76 -35.52 -30.67
C LEU A 12 9.23 -34.07 -30.59
N TYR A 13 9.10 -33.41 -31.75
CA TYR A 13 8.55 -32.06 -31.84
C TYR A 13 7.10 -31.97 -31.34
N TYR A 14 6.23 -32.89 -31.76
CA TYR A 14 4.84 -32.94 -31.30
C TYR A 14 4.72 -33.31 -29.80
N CYS A 15 5.56 -34.21 -29.30
CA CYS A 15 5.62 -34.51 -27.87
C CYS A 15 6.05 -33.30 -27.02
N LEU A 16 6.99 -32.50 -27.52
CA LEU A 16 7.42 -31.28 -26.86
C LEU A 16 6.30 -30.23 -26.82
N ILE A 17 5.61 -30.01 -27.96
CA ILE A 17 4.46 -29.10 -28.00
C ILE A 17 3.37 -29.56 -27.04
N LEU A 18 3.05 -30.86 -27.05
CA LEU A 18 2.01 -31.40 -26.18
C LEU A 18 2.38 -31.25 -24.71
N SER A 19 3.64 -31.48 -24.35
CA SER A 19 4.11 -31.27 -22.95
C SER A 19 4.03 -29.83 -22.49
N VAL A 20 4.35 -28.87 -23.38
CA VAL A 20 4.21 -27.43 -23.09
C VAL A 20 2.73 -27.04 -22.93
N LEU A 21 1.85 -27.55 -23.79
CA LEU A 21 0.40 -27.30 -23.70
C LEU A 21 -0.21 -27.87 -22.40
N VAL A 22 0.20 -29.08 -22.02
CA VAL A 22 -0.24 -29.71 -20.76
C VAL A 22 0.29 -28.93 -19.57
N ALA A 23 1.56 -28.52 -19.56
CA ALA A 23 2.14 -27.73 -18.49
C ALA A 23 1.46 -26.35 -18.35
N SER A 24 1.17 -25.68 -19.47
CA SER A 24 0.46 -24.40 -19.47
C SER A 24 -0.99 -24.55 -19.00
N SER A 25 -1.71 -25.60 -19.40
CA SER A 25 -3.07 -25.84 -18.93
C SER A 25 -3.11 -26.16 -17.42
N TYR A 26 -2.12 -26.86 -16.90
CA TYR A 26 -1.97 -27.12 -15.46
C TYR A 26 -1.69 -25.83 -14.68
N GLY A 27 -0.81 -24.95 -15.20
CA GLY A 27 -0.50 -23.65 -14.61
C GLY A 27 -1.72 -22.73 -14.57
N ILE A 28 -2.51 -22.70 -15.68
CA ILE A 28 -3.76 -21.92 -15.74
C ILE A 28 -4.82 -22.48 -14.78
N SER A 29 -4.96 -23.82 -14.71
CA SER A 29 -5.90 -24.47 -13.80
C SER A 29 -5.59 -24.21 -12.33
N THR A 30 -4.31 -24.29 -11.94
CA THR A 30 -3.88 -23.98 -10.55
C THR A 30 -4.06 -22.50 -10.22
N ALA A 31 -3.74 -21.59 -11.12
CA ALA A 31 -3.97 -20.16 -10.93
C ALA A 31 -5.47 -19.84 -10.80
N ALA A 32 -6.32 -20.44 -11.66
CA ALA A 32 -7.77 -20.29 -11.60
C ALA A 32 -8.36 -20.87 -10.30
N THR A 33 -7.83 -22.00 -9.81
CA THR A 33 -8.27 -22.61 -8.54
C THR A 33 -7.87 -21.76 -7.33
N VAL A 34 -6.65 -21.18 -7.33
CA VAL A 34 -6.21 -20.25 -6.30
C VAL A 34 -7.06 -18.97 -6.32
N MET A 35 -7.35 -18.42 -7.51
CA MET A 35 -8.23 -17.24 -7.64
C MET A 35 -9.67 -17.54 -7.20
N ALA A 36 -10.20 -18.75 -7.50
CA ALA A 36 -11.55 -19.15 -7.08
C ALA A 36 -11.67 -19.42 -5.56
N GLN A 37 -10.56 -19.67 -4.87
CA GLN A 37 -10.52 -19.82 -3.41
C GLN A 37 -10.43 -18.48 -2.67
N ILE A 38 -10.19 -17.37 -3.37
CA ILE A 38 -10.31 -16.02 -2.83
C ILE A 38 -11.79 -15.64 -2.84
N THR A 39 -12.62 -16.39 -2.10
CA THR A 39 -13.99 -15.97 -1.85
C THR A 39 -13.95 -14.74 -0.95
N PRO A 40 -14.75 -13.69 -1.26
CA PRO A 40 -14.95 -12.60 -0.31
C PRO A 40 -15.45 -13.21 1.00
N VAL A 41 -14.68 -13.09 2.07
CA VAL A 41 -15.16 -13.50 3.40
C VAL A 41 -16.17 -12.46 3.82
N GLU A 42 -17.42 -12.87 4.01
CA GLU A 42 -18.49 -12.03 4.52
C GLU A 42 -18.03 -11.36 5.83
N GLY A 43 -18.13 -10.02 5.90
CA GLY A 43 -17.64 -9.25 7.05
C GLY A 43 -16.20 -8.72 6.93
N ARG A 44 -15.52 -8.82 5.77
CA ARG A 44 -14.21 -8.17 5.57
C ARG A 44 -14.34 -6.65 5.62
N HIS A 45 -13.34 -6.01 6.22
CA HIS A 45 -13.21 -4.56 6.19
C HIS A 45 -12.94 -4.07 4.76
N CYS A 46 -13.56 -2.93 4.39
CA CYS A 46 -13.09 -2.13 3.26
C CYS A 46 -11.83 -1.38 3.71
N ILE A 47 -10.69 -1.66 3.10
CA ILE A 47 -9.42 -1.04 3.45
C ILE A 47 -9.31 0.30 2.72
N ILE A 48 -9.41 1.39 3.48
CA ILE A 48 -9.20 2.73 2.96
C ILE A 48 -7.71 3.02 2.96
N ILE A 49 -7.18 3.34 1.79
CA ILE A 49 -5.78 3.71 1.61
C ILE A 49 -5.70 5.22 1.41
N ASP A 50 -5.09 5.88 2.37
CA ASP A 50 -4.82 7.31 2.33
C ASP A 50 -3.35 7.54 1.95
N ALA A 51 -3.14 8.04 0.75
CA ALA A 51 -1.84 8.58 0.35
C ALA A 51 -1.70 9.99 0.91
N GLY A 52 -0.96 10.17 1.99
CA GLY A 52 -0.79 11.44 2.68
C GLY A 52 -0.36 12.58 1.76
N HIS A 53 -0.78 13.81 2.09
CA HIS A 53 -0.53 15.00 1.25
C HIS A 53 -1.15 14.90 -0.14
N GLY A 54 -0.70 15.75 -1.09
CA GLY A 54 -1.12 15.76 -2.49
C GLY A 54 -1.43 17.14 -3.02
N GLY A 55 -1.20 17.37 -4.32
CA GLY A 55 -1.47 18.64 -5.01
C GLY A 55 -0.71 19.80 -4.38
N VAL A 56 -1.44 20.78 -3.82
CA VAL A 56 -0.83 21.98 -3.21
C VAL A 56 -0.08 21.70 -1.90
N ASP A 57 -0.36 20.59 -1.24
CA ASP A 57 0.38 20.12 -0.05
C ASP A 57 1.35 19.00 -0.46
N GLY A 58 2.57 19.37 -0.81
CA GLY A 58 3.60 18.39 -1.19
C GLY A 58 4.16 17.56 -0.03
N GLY A 59 3.82 17.90 1.22
CA GLY A 59 4.48 17.34 2.40
C GLY A 59 5.92 17.82 2.53
N THR A 60 6.79 16.99 3.08
CA THR A 60 8.22 17.27 3.15
C THR A 60 8.92 16.98 1.81
N THR A 61 10.14 17.48 1.67
CA THR A 61 10.96 17.28 0.46
C THR A 61 12.20 16.48 0.83
N SER A 62 12.51 15.45 0.05
CA SER A 62 13.71 14.66 0.23
C SER A 62 14.99 15.47 -0.07
N CYS A 63 16.13 14.96 0.38
CA CYS A 63 17.43 15.54 0.05
C CYS A 63 17.74 15.58 -1.46
N THR A 64 16.99 14.84 -2.29
CA THR A 64 17.10 14.81 -3.76
C THR A 64 15.98 15.61 -4.46
N GLY A 65 15.14 16.33 -3.71
CA GLY A 65 14.06 17.16 -4.26
C GLY A 65 12.75 16.42 -4.54
N ILE A 66 12.61 15.16 -4.12
CA ILE A 66 11.37 14.40 -4.30
C ILE A 66 10.38 14.77 -3.18
N LEU A 67 9.14 15.08 -3.55
CA LEU A 67 8.07 15.41 -2.61
C LEU A 67 7.55 14.14 -1.91
N GLU A 68 7.20 14.29 -0.65
CA GLU A 68 6.57 13.24 0.16
C GLU A 68 5.27 12.75 -0.47
N SER A 69 4.42 13.68 -0.94
CA SER A 69 3.14 13.37 -1.60
C SER A 69 3.28 12.39 -2.77
N TYR A 70 4.38 12.51 -3.53
CA TYR A 70 4.67 11.60 -4.64
C TYR A 70 5.03 10.20 -4.14
N VAL A 71 5.92 10.11 -3.15
CA VAL A 71 6.35 8.81 -2.58
C VAL A 71 5.17 8.09 -1.93
N ASN A 72 4.36 8.83 -1.17
CA ASN A 72 3.16 8.30 -0.53
C ASN A 72 2.18 7.73 -1.56
N LEU A 73 1.96 8.43 -2.66
CA LEU A 73 1.09 7.97 -3.75
C LEU A 73 1.61 6.68 -4.39
N GLN A 74 2.92 6.62 -4.70
CA GLN A 74 3.50 5.42 -5.33
C GLN A 74 3.38 4.18 -4.43
N ILE A 75 3.67 4.31 -3.14
CA ILE A 75 3.52 3.21 -2.17
C ILE A 75 2.05 2.81 -2.05
N SER A 76 1.14 3.78 -1.97
CA SER A 76 -0.30 3.54 -1.82
C SER A 76 -0.91 2.82 -3.03
N LEU A 77 -0.49 3.17 -4.25
CA LEU A 77 -0.94 2.49 -5.48
C LEU A 77 -0.48 1.03 -5.49
N GLN A 78 0.79 0.76 -5.15
CA GLN A 78 1.31 -0.61 -5.07
C GLN A 78 0.61 -1.42 -3.99
N LEU A 79 0.34 -0.82 -2.82
CA LEU A 79 -0.41 -1.45 -1.74
C LEU A 79 -1.84 -1.80 -2.18
N ASN A 80 -2.51 -0.87 -2.88
CA ASN A 80 -3.84 -1.08 -3.43
C ASN A 80 -3.87 -2.29 -4.39
N ASP A 81 -2.95 -2.34 -5.33
CA ASP A 81 -2.87 -3.42 -6.32
C ASP A 81 -2.61 -4.78 -5.66
N LEU A 82 -1.71 -4.80 -4.66
CA LEU A 82 -1.42 -6.01 -3.89
C LEU A 82 -2.65 -6.48 -3.09
N LEU A 83 -3.35 -5.58 -2.42
CA LEU A 83 -4.53 -5.92 -1.63
C LEU A 83 -5.67 -6.42 -2.53
N HIS A 84 -5.88 -5.81 -3.71
CA HIS A 84 -6.82 -6.30 -4.71
C HIS A 84 -6.45 -7.71 -5.20
N LEU A 85 -5.17 -7.96 -5.49
CA LEU A 85 -4.68 -9.28 -5.87
C LEU A 85 -4.95 -10.33 -4.78
N LEU A 86 -4.89 -9.93 -3.51
CA LEU A 86 -5.21 -10.77 -2.35
C LEU A 86 -6.72 -10.86 -2.05
N GLY A 87 -7.58 -10.25 -2.88
CA GLY A 87 -9.04 -10.32 -2.76
C GLY A 87 -9.64 -9.42 -1.67
N TYR A 88 -8.91 -8.39 -1.24
CA TYR A 88 -9.45 -7.38 -0.33
C TYR A 88 -10.21 -6.30 -1.10
N GLU A 89 -11.30 -5.80 -0.51
CA GLU A 89 -11.93 -4.58 -0.97
C GLU A 89 -11.12 -3.37 -0.49
N THR A 90 -10.80 -2.47 -1.41
CA THR A 90 -10.04 -1.26 -1.10
C THR A 90 -10.68 -0.02 -1.68
N LYS A 91 -10.45 1.12 -1.03
CA LYS A 91 -10.86 2.45 -1.49
C LYS A 91 -9.70 3.43 -1.27
N MET A 92 -9.16 3.96 -2.35
CA MET A 92 -8.14 5.00 -2.27
C MET A 92 -8.77 6.37 -2.11
N ILE A 93 -8.24 7.22 -1.21
CA ILE A 93 -8.69 8.61 -1.05
C ILE A 93 -8.28 9.45 -2.26
N ARG A 94 -7.10 9.21 -2.81
CA ARG A 94 -6.64 9.80 -4.08
C ARG A 94 -5.82 8.78 -4.88
N THR A 95 -5.91 8.84 -6.20
CA THR A 95 -5.18 7.96 -7.13
C THR A 95 -4.21 8.74 -8.03
N THR A 96 -4.18 10.06 -7.90
CA THR A 96 -3.29 10.98 -8.61
C THR A 96 -2.72 12.01 -7.63
N ASP A 97 -1.80 12.86 -8.10
CA ASP A 97 -1.24 13.93 -7.26
C ASP A 97 -2.20 15.12 -7.20
N VAL A 98 -3.25 14.96 -6.42
CA VAL A 98 -4.27 15.99 -6.16
C VAL A 98 -4.52 16.11 -4.66
N SER A 99 -4.93 17.31 -4.22
CA SER A 99 -5.55 17.50 -2.92
C SER A 99 -7.05 17.18 -3.01
N VAL A 100 -7.66 16.77 -1.92
CA VAL A 100 -9.09 16.43 -1.86
C VAL A 100 -9.94 17.50 -1.16
N TYR A 101 -9.40 18.73 -0.99
CA TYR A 101 -10.16 19.82 -0.42
C TYR A 101 -11.29 20.27 -1.37
N THR A 102 -12.39 20.75 -0.79
CA THR A 102 -13.55 21.29 -1.51
C THR A 102 -13.70 22.80 -1.31
N GLU A 103 -13.08 23.36 -0.27
CA GLU A 103 -13.20 24.75 0.13
C GLU A 103 -11.89 25.28 0.72
N GLY A 104 -11.77 26.61 0.76
CA GLY A 104 -10.66 27.31 1.37
C GLY A 104 -9.96 28.28 0.43
N GLU A 105 -9.79 29.53 0.86
CA GLU A 105 -9.09 30.58 0.10
C GLU A 105 -7.58 30.54 0.33
N SER A 106 -7.16 30.22 1.55
CA SER A 106 -5.74 30.10 1.92
C SER A 106 -5.25 28.65 1.89
N ILE A 107 -3.94 28.45 1.78
CA ILE A 107 -3.32 27.10 1.86
C ILE A 107 -3.69 26.39 3.18
N ALA A 108 -3.69 27.14 4.29
CA ALA A 108 -4.07 26.58 5.59
C ALA A 108 -5.54 26.14 5.62
N ALA A 109 -6.46 26.94 5.05
CA ALA A 109 -7.88 26.58 4.97
C ALA A 109 -8.09 25.36 4.06
N LYS A 110 -7.41 25.31 2.91
CA LYS A 110 -7.43 24.14 2.00
C LYS A 110 -6.95 22.88 2.70
N LYS A 111 -5.88 22.94 3.49
CA LYS A 111 -5.35 21.81 4.25
C LYS A 111 -6.35 21.32 5.30
N ILE A 112 -7.06 22.22 5.97
CA ILE A 112 -8.11 21.83 6.93
C ILE A 112 -9.27 21.13 6.20
N SER A 113 -9.71 21.68 5.07
CA SER A 113 -10.76 21.08 4.23
C SER A 113 -10.34 19.70 3.72
N ASP A 114 -9.11 19.56 3.24
CA ASP A 114 -8.53 18.30 2.77
C ASP A 114 -8.60 17.21 3.88
N LEU A 115 -8.11 17.53 5.07
CA LEU A 115 -8.14 16.61 6.20
C LEU A 115 -9.56 16.23 6.62
N LYS A 116 -10.52 17.17 6.60
CA LYS A 116 -11.94 16.88 6.87
C LYS A 116 -12.52 15.92 5.84
N ASN A 117 -12.22 16.11 4.56
CA ASN A 117 -12.73 15.26 3.49
C ASN A 117 -12.14 13.84 3.57
N ARG A 118 -10.87 13.69 3.97
CA ARG A 118 -10.27 12.37 4.25
C ARG A 118 -10.99 11.68 5.41
N VAL A 119 -11.26 12.39 6.50
CA VAL A 119 -12.03 11.87 7.64
C VAL A 119 -13.43 11.46 7.20
N ASN A 120 -14.14 12.30 6.45
CA ASN A 120 -15.48 11.99 5.96
C ASN A 120 -15.49 10.73 5.08
N THR A 121 -14.53 10.62 4.14
CA THR A 121 -14.39 9.42 3.30
C THR A 121 -14.26 8.15 4.14
N ALA A 122 -13.45 8.20 5.20
CA ALA A 122 -13.29 7.06 6.09
C ALA A 122 -14.57 6.76 6.91
N ASN A 123 -15.20 7.79 7.46
CA ASN A 123 -16.35 7.63 8.34
C ASN A 123 -17.64 7.25 7.59
N GLU A 124 -17.77 7.57 6.30
CA GLU A 124 -18.89 7.23 5.43
C GLU A 124 -18.76 5.84 4.79
N THR A 125 -17.60 5.20 4.92
CA THR A 125 -17.37 3.87 4.38
C THR A 125 -17.73 2.80 5.42
N GLU A 126 -18.63 1.90 5.05
CA GLU A 126 -19.05 0.80 5.93
C GLU A 126 -17.88 -0.17 6.17
N ASN A 127 -17.78 -0.69 7.39
CA ASN A 127 -16.72 -1.62 7.81
C ASN A 127 -15.29 -1.14 7.45
N ALA A 128 -15.06 0.17 7.50
CA ALA A 128 -13.79 0.77 7.15
C ALA A 128 -12.64 0.32 8.07
N LEU A 129 -11.45 0.19 7.47
CA LEU A 129 -10.17 0.14 8.13
C LEU A 129 -9.24 1.11 7.40
N LEU A 130 -8.70 2.12 8.08
CA LEU A 130 -7.88 3.15 7.45
C LEU A 130 -6.39 2.84 7.60
N ILE A 131 -5.67 2.88 6.47
CA ILE A 131 -4.21 2.89 6.40
C ILE A 131 -3.77 4.17 5.71
N SER A 132 -3.10 5.05 6.46
CA SER A 132 -2.53 6.30 5.94
C SER A 132 -1.03 6.14 5.75
N ILE A 133 -0.54 6.46 4.56
CA ILE A 133 0.87 6.29 4.14
C ILE A 133 1.55 7.65 4.12
N HIS A 134 2.64 7.74 4.86
CA HIS A 134 3.46 8.93 5.04
C HIS A 134 4.95 8.61 5.00
N GLN A 135 5.78 9.65 4.92
CA GLN A 135 7.22 9.58 5.11
C GLN A 135 7.64 10.58 6.18
N ASN A 136 8.54 10.15 7.04
CA ASN A 136 9.10 11.01 8.07
C ASN A 136 10.23 11.89 7.50
N TYR A 137 10.50 12.98 8.20
CA TYR A 137 11.66 13.82 7.96
C TYR A 137 12.30 14.21 9.29
N PHE A 138 13.59 13.97 9.42
CA PHE A 138 14.34 14.40 10.58
C PHE A 138 15.80 14.65 10.18
N GLU A 139 16.33 15.83 10.46
CA GLU A 139 17.69 16.22 10.05
C GLU A 139 18.79 15.33 10.64
N ASP A 140 18.56 14.79 11.86
CA ASP A 140 19.49 13.89 12.49
C ASP A 140 19.46 12.51 11.80
N GLY A 141 20.47 12.23 10.99
CA GLY A 141 20.62 10.99 10.24
C GLY A 141 20.72 9.71 11.08
N ARG A 142 20.72 9.78 12.40
CA ARG A 142 20.68 8.58 13.28
C ARG A 142 19.31 7.90 13.29
N TYR A 143 18.24 8.64 12.97
CA TYR A 143 16.90 8.07 12.93
C TYR A 143 16.64 7.36 11.61
N SER A 144 16.10 6.15 11.67
CA SER A 144 15.74 5.32 10.52
C SER A 144 14.61 4.37 10.86
N GLY A 145 14.03 3.74 9.83
CA GLY A 145 13.04 2.71 9.97
C GLY A 145 11.61 3.21 10.06
N ALA A 146 10.67 2.31 9.80
CA ALA A 146 9.25 2.61 9.82
C ALA A 146 8.72 2.84 11.23
N GLN A 147 7.67 3.67 11.35
CA GLN A 147 6.97 3.94 12.60
C GLN A 147 5.47 3.95 12.36
N VAL A 148 4.73 3.19 13.16
CA VAL A 148 3.26 3.13 13.08
C VAL A 148 2.64 3.93 14.22
N PHE A 149 1.64 4.78 13.86
CA PHE A 149 0.78 5.51 14.80
C PHE A 149 -0.65 5.02 14.65
N TYR A 150 -1.44 4.98 15.73
CA TYR A 150 -2.76 4.39 15.72
C TYR A 150 -3.77 5.11 16.61
N ASN A 151 -5.06 4.96 16.29
CA ASN A 151 -6.14 5.23 17.23
C ASN A 151 -6.45 3.97 18.06
N ARG A 152 -7.24 4.13 19.12
CA ARG A 152 -7.55 3.02 20.04
C ARG A 152 -8.07 1.75 19.34
N MET A 153 -8.86 1.91 18.28
CA MET A 153 -9.44 0.77 17.53
C MET A 153 -8.41 0.05 16.66
N GLY A 154 -7.39 0.76 16.19
CA GLY A 154 -6.31 0.21 15.34
C GLY A 154 -5.12 -0.36 16.11
N GLU A 155 -5.15 -0.45 17.44
CA GLU A 155 -4.01 -0.81 18.28
C GLU A 155 -3.41 -2.17 17.91
N GLN A 156 -4.24 -3.21 17.84
CA GLN A 156 -3.76 -4.57 17.57
C GLN A 156 -3.09 -4.67 16.20
N LEU A 157 -3.77 -4.19 15.15
CA LEU A 157 -3.23 -4.14 13.79
C LEU A 157 -1.88 -3.41 13.77
N SER A 158 -1.82 -2.25 14.38
CA SER A 158 -0.62 -1.40 14.34
C SER A 158 0.56 -1.99 15.09
N LYS A 159 0.31 -2.72 16.16
CA LYS A 159 1.37 -3.46 16.88
C LYS A 159 1.93 -4.59 16.02
N GLU A 160 1.10 -5.35 15.31
CA GLU A 160 1.56 -6.40 14.40
C GLU A 160 2.31 -5.79 13.20
N LEU A 161 1.78 -4.73 12.57
CA LEU A 161 2.48 -4.03 11.50
C LEU A 161 3.86 -3.52 11.94
N GLN A 162 3.94 -2.88 13.11
CA GLN A 162 5.21 -2.38 13.63
C GLN A 162 6.21 -3.51 13.90
N LYS A 163 5.75 -4.62 14.44
CA LYS A 163 6.57 -5.82 14.69
C LYS A 163 7.14 -6.37 13.37
N GLU A 164 6.31 -6.49 12.34
CA GLU A 164 6.76 -6.93 11.01
C GLU A 164 7.75 -5.95 10.38
N PHE A 165 7.53 -4.64 10.50
CA PHE A 165 8.51 -3.64 10.03
C PHE A 165 9.85 -3.73 10.78
N VAL A 166 9.83 -4.00 12.08
CA VAL A 166 11.08 -4.20 12.83
C VAL A 166 11.80 -5.46 12.36
N SER A 167 11.07 -6.56 12.14
CA SER A 167 11.67 -7.83 11.74
C SER A 167 12.25 -7.80 10.32
N THR A 168 11.60 -7.08 9.39
CA THR A 168 11.93 -7.12 7.96
C THR A 168 12.78 -5.93 7.49
N LEU A 169 12.48 -4.73 7.98
CA LEU A 169 13.11 -3.49 7.51
C LEU A 169 14.10 -2.89 8.51
N ASN A 170 13.94 -3.18 9.79
CA ASN A 170 14.69 -2.53 10.88
C ASN A 170 15.28 -3.56 11.84
N SER A 171 15.96 -4.56 11.35
CA SER A 171 16.44 -5.71 12.14
C SER A 171 17.25 -5.37 13.40
N SER A 172 17.74 -4.14 13.55
CA SER A 172 18.36 -3.61 14.76
C SER A 172 17.46 -2.66 15.56
N GLY A 173 16.23 -2.43 15.11
CA GLY A 173 15.31 -1.46 15.69
C GLY A 173 14.51 -2.03 16.85
N THR A 174 14.20 -1.14 17.81
CA THR A 174 13.33 -1.44 18.95
C THR A 174 12.05 -0.61 18.95
N ARG A 175 11.65 -0.07 17.77
CA ARG A 175 10.46 0.77 17.65
C ARG A 175 9.20 0.00 17.99
N GLN A 176 8.31 0.65 18.71
CA GLN A 176 6.98 0.13 19.02
C GLN A 176 5.93 1.04 18.37
N ALA A 177 4.77 0.48 18.02
CA ALA A 177 3.63 1.29 17.59
C ALA A 177 3.22 2.27 18.70
N LYS A 178 2.79 3.47 18.29
CA LYS A 178 2.46 4.58 19.22
C LYS A 178 1.03 5.02 19.03
N VAL A 179 0.40 5.41 20.13
CA VAL A 179 -0.88 6.12 20.06
C VAL A 179 -0.67 7.44 19.30
N ALA A 180 -1.54 7.70 18.33
CA ALA A 180 -1.53 8.97 17.61
C ALA A 180 -1.87 10.12 18.57
N SER A 181 -1.06 11.18 18.52
CA SER A 181 -1.30 12.41 19.27
C SER A 181 -1.01 13.61 18.35
N GLY A 182 -2.01 14.45 18.14
CA GLY A 182 -1.93 15.58 17.20
C GLY A 182 -2.04 15.20 15.73
N ILE A 183 -2.42 13.96 15.42
CA ILE A 183 -2.64 13.48 14.05
C ILE A 183 -4.15 13.48 13.76
N TYR A 184 -4.63 14.62 13.25
CA TYR A 184 -6.07 14.89 13.06
C TYR A 184 -6.85 13.75 12.40
N LEU A 185 -6.35 13.21 11.29
CA LEU A 185 -7.01 12.13 10.56
C LEU A 185 -7.23 10.91 11.46
N ILE A 186 -6.18 10.44 12.11
CA ILE A 186 -6.22 9.22 12.94
C ILE A 186 -7.09 9.41 14.18
N GLU A 187 -7.11 10.63 14.74
CA GLU A 187 -7.93 10.95 15.93
C GLU A 187 -9.42 11.12 15.64
N LYS A 188 -9.79 11.48 14.38
CA LYS A 188 -11.17 11.85 14.02
C LYS A 188 -11.93 10.78 13.27
N VAL A 189 -11.27 9.74 12.79
CA VAL A 189 -11.98 8.62 12.14
C VAL A 189 -12.62 7.69 13.16
N ASN A 190 -13.78 7.14 12.79
CA ASN A 190 -14.60 6.24 13.61
C ASN A 190 -14.37 4.76 13.28
N CYS A 191 -13.24 4.43 12.65
CA CYS A 191 -12.85 3.07 12.28
C CYS A 191 -11.45 2.76 12.82
N PRO A 192 -11.01 1.48 12.84
CA PRO A 192 -9.64 1.12 13.11
C PRO A 192 -8.71 1.86 12.15
N ALA A 193 -7.67 2.54 12.66
CA ALA A 193 -6.81 3.38 11.85
C ALA A 193 -5.34 3.26 12.25
N ALA A 194 -4.48 3.20 11.23
CA ALA A 194 -3.04 3.23 11.33
C ALA A 194 -2.46 4.27 10.37
N LEU A 195 -1.54 5.12 10.84
CA LEU A 195 -0.67 5.93 10.01
C LEU A 195 0.73 5.33 10.05
N ILE A 196 1.30 5.14 8.88
CA ILE A 196 2.60 4.50 8.69
C ILE A 196 3.57 5.52 8.12
N GLU A 197 4.54 5.93 8.92
CA GLU A 197 5.75 6.58 8.44
C GLU A 197 6.68 5.49 7.88
N CYS A 198 6.71 5.32 6.57
CA CYS A 198 7.42 4.19 5.94
C CYS A 198 8.94 4.29 6.05
N GLY A 199 9.47 5.50 6.16
CA GLY A 199 10.89 5.77 6.27
C GLY A 199 11.19 7.25 6.43
N PHE A 200 12.44 7.64 6.17
CA PHE A 200 12.92 9.02 6.36
C PHE A 200 13.42 9.60 5.04
N LEU A 201 12.73 10.64 4.54
CA LEU A 201 13.14 11.36 3.31
C LEU A 201 14.39 12.23 3.49
N SER A 202 14.80 12.46 4.74
CA SER A 202 16.04 13.16 5.06
C SER A 202 17.31 12.36 4.75
N LYS A 203 17.18 11.07 4.44
CA LYS A 203 18.31 10.21 4.06
C LYS A 203 18.38 9.97 2.57
N PRO A 204 19.61 9.89 1.98
CA PRO A 204 19.76 9.33 0.64
C PRO A 204 19.22 7.90 0.64
N LEU A 205 18.52 7.51 -0.42
CA LEU A 205 18.23 6.10 -0.68
C LEU A 205 19.56 5.39 -0.87
N THR A 206 20.00 4.63 0.12
CA THR A 206 21.06 3.63 -0.07
C THR A 206 20.41 2.42 -0.71
N LEU A 207 20.72 2.25 -2.01
CA LEU A 207 20.43 1.03 -2.76
C LEU A 207 21.28 -0.13 -2.20
#